data_271c8502841278c6156f05dcb8280152
#
_entry.id   271c8502841278c6156f05dcb8280152
#
_cell.length_a   1.000
_cell.length_b   1.000
_cell.length_c   1.000
_cell.angle_alpha   90.00
_cell.angle_beta   90.00
_cell.angle_gamma   90.00
#
_symmetry.space_group_name_H-M   'P 1'
#
loop_
_entity.id
_entity.type
_entity.pdbx_description
1 polymer ?
#
loop_
_entity_poly.entity_id
_entity_poly.type
_entity_poly.pdbx_seq_one_letter_code
_entity_poly.pdbx_strand_id
1 'polypeptide(L)'
;MEEAELELESRKKIFKVIKEYPGLNMKAIARKTAMDLNLVKYHLQKLEDMEVINKIDEEGYKRYYPAKYNGEHLDNRDKRILGLLRNEKPLAIVVYLLNNGGKARHKKISEELDLPTSTLSYHLKKLEKKDILKKSNNIYEIIDEKHLSHLLLEYDPPDDLVERFVDAWEDFSL
;
A
#
# COMPACT_ATOMS: atom_id res chain seq x y z
N MET A 1 -6.31 23.19 28.96
CA MET A 1 -5.53 23.63 27.80
C MET A 1 -4.51 22.57 27.39
N GLU A 2 -3.67 22.14 28.30
CA GLU A 2 -2.62 21.16 28.03
C GLU A 2 -3.14 19.79 27.48
N GLU A 3 -4.22 19.26 28.02
CA GLU A 3 -4.86 18.01 27.56
C GLU A 3 -5.43 18.14 26.12
N ALA A 4 -6.07 19.27 25.82
CA ALA A 4 -6.60 19.56 24.49
C ALA A 4 -5.49 19.75 23.43
N GLU A 5 -4.35 20.29 23.82
CA GLU A 5 -3.15 20.42 22.98
C GLU A 5 -2.53 19.04 22.68
N LEU A 6 -2.39 18.20 23.71
CA LEU A 6 -1.89 16.84 23.56
C LEU A 6 -2.80 15.99 22.66
N GLU A 7 -4.11 16.12 22.80
CA GLU A 7 -5.09 15.45 21.91
C GLU A 7 -4.95 15.92 20.45
N LEU A 8 -4.75 17.22 20.24
CA LEU A 8 -4.56 17.78 18.91
C LEU A 8 -3.26 17.28 18.26
N GLU A 9 -2.18 17.27 19.02
CA GLU A 9 -0.89 16.75 18.54
C GLU A 9 -0.95 15.26 18.20
N SER A 10 -1.64 14.45 19.01
CA SER A 10 -1.87 13.04 18.74
C SER A 10 -2.66 12.83 17.43
N ARG A 11 -3.71 13.61 17.21
CA ARG A 11 -4.48 13.58 15.96
C ARG A 11 -3.66 13.99 14.74
N LYS A 12 -2.87 15.05 14.85
CA LYS A 12 -1.95 15.49 13.78
C LYS A 12 -0.94 14.42 13.42
N LYS A 13 -0.36 13.75 14.42
CA LYS A 13 0.62 12.67 14.22
C LYS A 13 -0.01 11.48 13.49
N ILE A 14 -1.22 11.05 13.90
CA ILE A 14 -1.95 9.96 13.25
C ILE A 14 -2.32 10.35 11.81
N PHE A 15 -2.85 11.56 11.60
CA PHE A 15 -3.21 12.04 10.28
C PHE A 15 -2.01 12.13 9.32
N LYS A 16 -0.85 12.60 9.83
CA LYS A 16 0.40 12.63 9.07
C LYS A 16 0.81 11.22 8.60
N VAL A 17 0.76 10.23 9.49
CA VAL A 17 1.06 8.83 9.15
C VAL A 17 0.10 8.30 8.08
N ILE A 18 -1.19 8.61 8.17
CA ILE A 18 -2.17 8.17 7.16
C ILE A 18 -1.92 8.84 5.80
N LYS A 19 -1.48 10.10 5.79
CA LYS A 19 -1.10 10.80 4.54
C LYS A 19 0.15 10.23 3.90
N GLU A 20 1.17 9.95 4.70
CA GLU A 20 2.44 9.38 4.22
C GLU A 20 2.25 7.92 3.78
N TYR A 21 1.41 7.16 4.47
CA TYR A 21 1.20 5.72 4.25
C TYR A 21 -0.30 5.38 4.09
N PRO A 22 -0.95 5.80 3.01
CA PRO A 22 -2.36 5.46 2.79
C PRO A 22 -2.59 3.95 2.74
N GLY A 23 -3.67 3.48 3.34
CA GLY A 23 -4.03 2.05 3.36
C GLY A 23 -3.47 1.25 4.53
N LEU A 24 -2.88 1.90 5.52
CA LEU A 24 -2.51 1.22 6.77
C LEU A 24 -3.74 0.83 7.58
N ASN A 25 -3.63 -0.31 8.28
CA ASN A 25 -4.59 -0.69 9.31
C ASN A 25 -4.25 -0.03 10.66
N MET A 26 -5.19 -0.07 11.61
CA MET A 26 -5.05 0.55 12.92
C MET A 26 -3.80 0.09 13.69
N LYS A 27 -3.45 -1.20 13.64
CA LYS A 27 -2.27 -1.75 14.32
C LYS A 27 -0.96 -1.18 13.73
N ALA A 28 -0.89 -1.03 12.41
CA ALA A 28 0.26 -0.45 11.76
C ALA A 28 0.40 1.06 12.07
N ILE A 29 -0.72 1.78 12.14
CA ILE A 29 -0.75 3.19 12.56
C ILE A 29 -0.26 3.32 14.01
N ALA A 30 -0.73 2.47 14.92
CA ALA A 30 -0.30 2.45 16.32
C ALA A 30 1.22 2.23 16.44
N ARG A 31 1.78 1.29 15.70
CA ARG A 31 3.24 1.05 15.67
C ARG A 31 4.01 2.26 15.15
N LYS A 32 3.58 2.85 14.03
CA LYS A 32 4.28 4.02 13.44
C LYS A 32 4.19 5.28 14.30
N THR A 33 3.12 5.43 15.06
CA THR A 33 2.94 6.57 15.97
C THR A 33 3.51 6.33 17.36
N ALA A 34 3.85 5.08 17.71
CA ALA A 34 4.20 4.63 19.06
C ALA A 34 3.11 4.97 20.09
N MET A 35 1.84 4.87 19.70
CA MET A 35 0.69 5.14 20.55
C MET A 35 -0.05 3.86 20.92
N ASP A 36 -0.73 3.89 22.08
CA ASP A 36 -1.63 2.82 22.49
C ASP A 36 -2.77 2.63 21.48
N LEU A 37 -3.18 1.38 21.28
CA LEU A 37 -4.18 1.01 20.29
C LEU A 37 -5.55 1.65 20.55
N ASN A 38 -5.95 1.80 21.83
CA ASN A 38 -7.22 2.42 22.19
C ASN A 38 -7.20 3.92 21.92
N LEU A 39 -6.07 4.56 22.19
CA LEU A 39 -5.87 5.98 21.86
C LEU A 39 -5.93 6.23 20.35
N VAL A 40 -5.26 5.37 19.57
CA VAL A 40 -5.34 5.42 18.10
C VAL A 40 -6.77 5.22 17.62
N LYS A 41 -7.49 4.22 18.14
CA LYS A 41 -8.90 3.97 17.82
C LYS A 41 -9.77 5.20 18.07
N TYR A 42 -9.60 5.84 19.23
CA TYR A 42 -10.33 7.05 19.60
C TYR A 42 -10.07 8.19 18.60
N HIS A 43 -8.80 8.46 18.29
CA HIS A 43 -8.45 9.53 17.38
C HIS A 43 -8.83 9.24 15.92
N LEU A 44 -8.77 7.99 15.47
CA LEU A 44 -9.26 7.59 14.15
C LEU A 44 -10.75 7.88 14.01
N GLN A 45 -11.55 7.55 15.04
CA GLN A 45 -12.98 7.87 15.03
C GLN A 45 -13.21 9.38 14.92
N LYS A 46 -12.45 10.18 15.68
CA LYS A 46 -12.54 11.66 15.59
C LYS A 46 -12.16 12.20 14.22
N LEU A 47 -11.12 11.65 13.59
CA LEU A 47 -10.71 12.05 12.24
C LEU A 47 -11.72 11.62 11.16
N GLU A 48 -12.39 10.47 11.33
CA GLU A 48 -13.52 10.05 10.49
C GLU A 48 -14.71 11.01 10.64
N ASP A 49 -15.10 11.35 11.90
CA ASP A 49 -16.19 12.27 12.20
C ASP A 49 -15.96 13.68 11.62
N MET A 50 -14.68 14.06 11.50
CA MET A 50 -14.26 15.33 10.86
C MET A 50 -14.16 15.22 9.33
N GLU A 51 -14.44 14.07 8.77
CA GLU A 51 -14.36 13.78 7.32
C GLU A 51 -12.98 14.08 6.68
N VAL A 52 -11.89 14.02 7.48
CA VAL A 52 -10.53 14.22 6.97
C VAL A 52 -9.83 12.91 6.60
N ILE A 53 -10.39 11.77 7.03
CA ILE A 53 -9.95 10.43 6.61
C ILE A 53 -11.16 9.58 6.19
N ASN A 54 -10.89 8.59 5.36
CA ASN A 54 -11.85 7.56 4.96
C ASN A 54 -11.38 6.19 5.46
N LYS A 55 -12.34 5.34 5.77
CA LYS A 55 -12.11 3.94 6.13
C LYS A 55 -12.71 3.03 5.08
N ILE A 56 -11.95 2.04 4.63
CA ILE A 56 -12.43 0.95 3.76
C ILE A 56 -12.25 -0.37 4.49
N ASP A 57 -13.32 -1.18 4.52
CA ASP A 57 -13.25 -2.56 4.99
C ASP A 57 -12.92 -3.47 3.80
N GLU A 58 -11.77 -4.14 3.86
CA GLU A 58 -11.33 -5.11 2.86
C GLU A 58 -11.03 -6.45 3.53
N GLU A 59 -11.83 -7.45 3.21
CA GLU A 59 -11.65 -8.82 3.71
C GLU A 59 -11.52 -8.91 5.25
N GLY A 60 -12.29 -8.08 5.98
CA GLY A 60 -12.26 -7.99 7.44
C GLY A 60 -11.16 -7.10 8.03
N TYR A 61 -10.38 -6.44 7.19
CA TYR A 61 -9.37 -5.46 7.60
C TYR A 61 -9.82 -4.04 7.27
N LYS A 62 -9.91 -3.21 8.30
CA LYS A 62 -10.17 -1.77 8.14
C LYS A 62 -8.87 -1.06 7.77
N ARG A 63 -8.89 -0.36 6.64
CA ARG A 63 -7.77 0.42 6.14
C ARG A 63 -8.15 1.89 6.06
N TYR A 64 -7.20 2.76 6.40
CA TYR A 64 -7.41 4.20 6.52
C TYR A 64 -6.67 4.97 5.43
N TYR A 65 -7.36 5.97 4.88
CA TYR A 65 -6.88 6.81 3.78
C TYR A 65 -7.18 8.27 4.07
N PRO A 66 -6.36 9.23 3.62
CA PRO A 66 -6.76 10.64 3.68
C PRO A 66 -7.98 10.85 2.77
N ALA A 67 -8.91 11.71 3.20
CA ALA A 67 -10.08 12.06 2.39
C ALA A 67 -9.68 12.78 1.09
N LYS A 68 -8.62 13.60 1.17
CA LYS A 68 -8.02 14.27 0.01
C LYS A 68 -6.50 14.09 0.04
N TYR A 69 -5.93 13.87 -1.13
CA TYR A 69 -4.49 13.84 -1.34
C TYR A 69 -4.13 14.87 -2.41
N ASN A 70 -3.20 15.78 -2.10
CA ASN A 70 -2.83 16.91 -2.97
C ASN A 70 -4.04 17.70 -3.52
N GLY A 71 -5.13 17.80 -2.73
CA GLY A 71 -6.36 18.50 -3.10
C GLY A 71 -7.37 17.65 -3.87
N GLU A 72 -7.01 16.46 -4.31
CA GLU A 72 -7.87 15.53 -5.04
C GLU A 72 -8.32 14.34 -4.17
N HIS A 73 -9.46 13.76 -4.52
CA HIS A 73 -9.92 12.52 -3.89
C HIS A 73 -9.18 11.33 -4.51
N LEU A 74 -8.55 10.52 -3.66
CA LEU A 74 -8.02 9.22 -4.07
C LEU A 74 -9.19 8.30 -4.45
N ASP A 75 -9.18 7.77 -5.67
CA ASP A 75 -10.26 6.92 -6.14
C ASP A 75 -10.29 5.55 -5.44
N ASN A 76 -11.41 4.84 -5.55
CA ASN A 76 -11.58 3.57 -4.86
C ASN A 76 -10.69 2.45 -5.42
N ARG A 77 -10.31 2.52 -6.71
CA ARG A 77 -9.38 1.56 -7.33
C ARG A 77 -7.99 1.73 -6.73
N ASP A 78 -7.50 2.94 -6.69
CA ASP A 78 -6.18 3.26 -6.16
C ASP A 78 -6.06 2.96 -4.66
N LYS A 79 -7.11 3.26 -3.89
CA LYS A 79 -7.18 2.84 -2.48
C LYS A 79 -7.02 1.33 -2.30
N ARG A 80 -7.70 0.53 -3.13
CA ARG A 80 -7.61 -0.94 -3.08
C ARG A 80 -6.23 -1.46 -3.51
N ILE A 81 -5.63 -0.86 -4.53
CA ILE A 81 -4.26 -1.18 -4.95
C ILE A 81 -3.28 -0.88 -3.82
N LEU A 82 -3.30 0.33 -3.28
CA LEU A 82 -2.43 0.74 -2.17
C LEU A 82 -2.63 -0.14 -0.93
N GLY A 83 -3.87 -0.46 -0.57
CA GLY A 83 -4.17 -1.35 0.54
C GLY A 83 -3.54 -2.74 0.38
N LEU A 84 -3.61 -3.32 -0.81
CA LEU A 84 -2.99 -4.61 -1.10
C LEU A 84 -1.45 -4.52 -1.07
N LEU A 85 -0.88 -3.47 -1.65
CA LEU A 85 0.56 -3.25 -1.72
C LEU A 85 1.21 -2.83 -0.39
N ARG A 86 0.42 -2.62 0.68
CA ARG A 86 0.95 -2.51 2.06
C ARG A 86 1.39 -3.86 2.64
N ASN A 87 1.13 -4.96 1.94
CA ASN A 87 1.63 -6.28 2.31
C ASN A 87 2.91 -6.57 1.52
N GLU A 88 3.92 -7.05 2.21
CA GLU A 88 5.27 -7.30 1.66
C GLU A 88 5.26 -8.18 0.41
N LYS A 89 4.58 -9.34 0.45
CA LYS A 89 4.61 -10.30 -0.66
C LYS A 89 3.94 -9.80 -1.95
N PRO A 90 2.73 -9.23 -1.94
CA PRO A 90 2.16 -8.58 -3.12
C PRO A 90 3.02 -7.46 -3.68
N LEU A 91 3.59 -6.62 -2.81
CA LEU A 91 4.50 -5.55 -3.23
C LEU A 91 5.76 -6.11 -3.89
N ALA A 92 6.42 -7.12 -3.28
CA ALA A 92 7.59 -7.76 -3.85
C ALA A 92 7.32 -8.35 -5.25
N ILE A 93 6.15 -8.97 -5.45
CA ILE A 93 5.75 -9.50 -6.76
C ILE A 93 5.61 -8.38 -7.78
N VAL A 94 4.94 -7.29 -7.43
CA VAL A 94 4.74 -6.14 -8.34
C VAL A 94 6.06 -5.48 -8.68
N VAL A 95 6.92 -5.21 -7.70
CA VAL A 95 8.27 -4.63 -7.90
C VAL A 95 9.12 -5.54 -8.79
N TYR A 96 9.12 -6.84 -8.54
CA TYR A 96 9.83 -7.79 -9.40
C TYR A 96 9.36 -7.72 -10.86
N LEU A 97 8.04 -7.69 -11.09
CA LEU A 97 7.48 -7.60 -12.45
C LEU A 97 7.86 -6.28 -13.12
N LEU A 98 7.74 -5.15 -12.42
CA LEU A 98 8.14 -3.84 -12.95
C LEU A 98 9.61 -3.82 -13.38
N ASN A 99 10.50 -4.44 -12.59
CA ASN A 99 11.93 -4.54 -12.89
C ASN A 99 12.26 -5.55 -14.01
N ASN A 100 11.31 -6.36 -14.43
CA ASN A 100 11.48 -7.39 -15.45
C ASN A 100 10.57 -7.18 -16.68
N GLY A 101 10.31 -5.93 -17.07
CA GLY A 101 9.52 -5.58 -18.23
C GLY A 101 8.02 -5.85 -18.10
N GLY A 102 7.51 -5.77 -16.87
CA GLY A 102 6.07 -5.83 -16.54
C GLY A 102 5.46 -7.23 -16.58
N LYS A 103 6.22 -8.28 -16.90
CA LYS A 103 5.68 -9.64 -17.06
C LYS A 103 6.67 -10.74 -16.72
N ALA A 104 6.18 -11.85 -16.21
CA ALA A 104 6.97 -13.06 -15.98
C ALA A 104 6.08 -14.32 -15.86
N ARG A 105 6.71 -15.48 -15.98
CA ARG A 105 6.07 -16.78 -15.74
C ARG A 105 6.01 -17.08 -14.23
N HIS A 106 4.98 -17.78 -13.79
CA HIS A 106 4.82 -18.20 -12.41
C HIS A 106 6.08 -18.83 -11.81
N LYS A 107 6.69 -19.79 -12.52
CA LYS A 107 7.91 -20.47 -12.06
C LYS A 107 9.05 -19.48 -11.81
N LYS A 108 9.26 -18.53 -12.73
CA LYS A 108 10.32 -17.53 -12.61
C LYS A 108 10.12 -16.62 -11.40
N ILE A 109 8.89 -16.16 -11.17
CA ILE A 109 8.55 -15.35 -10.00
C ILE A 109 8.80 -16.13 -8.70
N SER A 110 8.38 -17.42 -8.66
CA SER A 110 8.57 -18.29 -7.49
C SER A 110 10.04 -18.50 -7.14
N GLU A 111 10.87 -18.73 -8.14
CA GLU A 111 12.32 -18.92 -7.96
C GLU A 111 13.04 -17.66 -7.51
N GLU A 112 12.76 -16.53 -8.14
CA GLU A 112 13.46 -15.26 -7.86
C GLU A 112 13.07 -14.65 -6.52
N LEU A 113 11.81 -14.81 -6.11
CA LEU A 113 11.33 -14.29 -4.83
C LEU A 113 11.37 -15.32 -3.68
N ASP A 114 11.86 -16.53 -3.96
CA ASP A 114 11.86 -17.64 -2.99
C ASP A 114 10.49 -17.85 -2.33
N LEU A 115 9.43 -17.81 -3.14
CA LEU A 115 8.06 -17.99 -2.67
C LEU A 115 7.55 -19.39 -3.02
N PRO A 116 7.00 -20.14 -2.05
CA PRO A 116 6.33 -21.39 -2.33
C PRO A 116 5.20 -21.21 -3.37
N THR A 117 5.04 -22.17 -4.26
CA THR A 117 4.06 -22.14 -5.36
C THR A 117 2.64 -21.79 -4.90
N SER A 118 2.19 -22.36 -3.77
CA SER A 118 0.86 -22.08 -3.20
C SER A 118 0.72 -20.65 -2.70
N THR A 119 1.75 -20.14 -2.02
CA THR A 119 1.80 -18.76 -1.52
C THR A 119 1.79 -17.77 -2.68
N LEU A 120 2.63 -17.99 -3.69
CA LEU A 120 2.66 -17.16 -4.88
C LEU A 120 1.30 -17.15 -5.60
N SER A 121 0.71 -18.33 -5.85
CA SER A 121 -0.60 -18.47 -6.50
C SER A 121 -1.70 -17.70 -5.75
N TYR A 122 -1.68 -17.73 -4.42
CA TYR A 122 -2.62 -16.98 -3.60
C TYR A 122 -2.51 -15.46 -3.81
N HIS A 123 -1.28 -14.93 -3.79
CA HIS A 123 -1.06 -13.49 -3.98
C HIS A 123 -1.30 -13.04 -5.42
N LEU A 124 -0.93 -13.86 -6.42
CA LEU A 124 -1.23 -13.57 -7.82
C LEU A 124 -2.72 -13.47 -8.08
N LYS A 125 -3.54 -14.38 -7.51
CA LYS A 125 -5.01 -14.30 -7.59
C LYS A 125 -5.55 -13.00 -6.97
N LYS A 126 -4.99 -12.55 -5.86
CA LYS A 126 -5.38 -11.26 -5.25
C LYS A 126 -5.05 -10.08 -6.14
N LEU A 127 -3.88 -10.08 -6.76
CA LEU A 127 -3.45 -9.04 -7.70
C LEU A 127 -4.32 -9.04 -8.98
N GLU A 128 -4.71 -10.20 -9.49
CA GLU A 128 -5.66 -10.33 -10.61
C GLU A 128 -7.05 -9.79 -10.24
N LYS A 129 -7.57 -10.13 -9.05
CA LYS A 129 -8.87 -9.63 -8.54
C LYS A 129 -8.95 -8.11 -8.40
N LYS A 130 -7.82 -7.44 -8.23
CA LYS A 130 -7.73 -5.97 -8.13
C LYS A 130 -7.37 -5.30 -9.45
N ASP A 131 -7.42 -6.04 -10.56
CA ASP A 131 -7.07 -5.55 -11.89
C ASP A 131 -5.66 -4.95 -11.97
N ILE A 132 -4.73 -5.47 -11.17
CA ILE A 132 -3.31 -5.12 -11.22
C ILE A 132 -2.59 -5.98 -12.25
N LEU A 133 -2.89 -7.28 -12.24
CA LEU A 133 -2.33 -8.26 -13.16
C LEU A 133 -3.39 -8.90 -14.04
N LYS A 134 -2.97 -9.31 -15.22
CA LYS A 134 -3.69 -10.26 -16.09
C LYS A 134 -2.82 -11.50 -16.32
N LYS A 135 -3.48 -12.64 -16.50
CA LYS A 135 -2.83 -13.92 -16.80
C LYS A 135 -3.14 -14.34 -18.24
N SER A 136 -2.11 -14.70 -18.99
CA SER A 136 -2.24 -15.30 -20.32
C SER A 136 -1.14 -16.34 -20.50
N ASN A 137 -1.49 -17.58 -20.89
CA ASN A 137 -0.54 -18.66 -21.15
C ASN A 137 0.54 -18.85 -20.05
N ASN A 138 0.10 -18.83 -18.79
CA ASN A 138 0.97 -18.93 -17.62
C ASN A 138 1.99 -17.79 -17.44
N ILE A 139 1.78 -16.69 -18.14
CA ILE A 139 2.49 -15.42 -17.95
C ILE A 139 1.58 -14.46 -17.22
N TYR A 140 2.10 -13.83 -16.18
CA TYR A 140 1.46 -12.75 -15.43
C TYR A 140 2.03 -11.43 -15.90
N GLU A 141 1.18 -10.49 -16.25
CA GLU A 141 1.54 -9.19 -16.80
C GLU A 141 0.81 -8.07 -16.08
N ILE A 142 1.51 -6.99 -15.78
CA ILE A 142 0.92 -5.77 -15.20
C ILE A 142 0.04 -5.10 -16.26
N ILE A 143 -1.19 -4.75 -15.88
CA ILE A 143 -2.18 -4.18 -16.81
C ILE A 143 -1.81 -2.74 -17.18
N ASP A 144 -1.38 -1.95 -16.19
CA ASP A 144 -1.02 -0.53 -16.37
C ASP A 144 0.24 -0.20 -15.57
N GLU A 145 1.40 -0.45 -16.16
CA GLU A 145 2.71 -0.24 -15.53
C GLU A 145 2.94 1.22 -15.17
N LYS A 146 2.52 2.14 -16.03
CA LYS A 146 2.72 3.57 -15.81
C LYS A 146 1.94 4.07 -14.60
N HIS A 147 0.66 3.72 -14.53
CA HIS A 147 -0.20 4.10 -13.40
C HIS A 147 0.30 3.49 -12.08
N LEU A 148 0.64 2.20 -12.10
CA LEU A 148 1.14 1.48 -10.93
C LEU A 148 2.47 2.07 -10.42
N SER A 149 3.39 2.39 -11.34
CA SER A 149 4.65 3.05 -11.01
C SER A 149 4.43 4.43 -10.38
N HIS A 150 3.51 5.23 -10.91
CA HIS A 150 3.14 6.52 -10.33
C HIS A 150 2.61 6.38 -8.90
N LEU A 151 1.70 5.42 -8.67
CA LEU A 151 1.19 5.15 -7.32
C LEU A 151 2.30 4.76 -6.34
N LEU A 152 3.25 3.93 -6.76
CA LEU A 152 4.36 3.50 -5.91
C LEU A 152 5.38 4.61 -5.64
N LEU A 153 5.56 5.55 -6.57
CA LEU A 153 6.43 6.71 -6.37
C LEU A 153 5.78 7.79 -5.51
N GLU A 154 4.48 7.95 -5.62
CA GLU A 154 3.72 8.99 -4.92
C GLU A 154 3.39 8.61 -3.47
N TYR A 155 3.16 7.31 -3.22
CA TYR A 155 2.78 6.78 -1.92
C TYR A 155 3.82 5.80 -1.40
N ASP A 156 4.61 6.26 -0.45
CA ASP A 156 5.73 5.53 0.13
C ASP A 156 5.44 4.05 0.44
N PRO A 157 6.06 3.10 -0.24
CA PRO A 157 6.04 1.70 0.18
C PRO A 157 6.95 1.50 1.42
N PRO A 158 6.92 0.34 2.09
CA PRO A 158 7.83 0.05 3.21
C PRO A 158 9.31 0.28 2.86
N ASP A 159 10.02 0.97 3.75
CA ASP A 159 11.31 1.64 3.54
C ASP A 159 12.42 0.82 2.84
N ASP A 160 12.48 -0.49 3.02
CA ASP A 160 13.52 -1.36 2.45
C ASP A 160 13.27 -1.81 0.99
N LEU A 161 12.04 -1.67 0.50
CA LEU A 161 11.68 -2.03 -0.87
C LEU A 161 11.78 -0.85 -1.84
N VAL A 162 11.73 0.38 -1.34
CA VAL A 162 11.90 1.60 -2.14
C VAL A 162 13.31 1.70 -2.68
N GLU A 163 14.32 1.45 -1.86
CA GLU A 163 15.73 1.50 -2.27
C GLU A 163 15.99 0.55 -3.41
N ARG A 164 15.49 -0.69 -3.33
CA ARG A 164 15.62 -1.68 -4.42
C ARG A 164 14.88 -1.28 -5.70
N PHE A 165 13.78 -0.54 -5.58
CA PHE A 165 13.01 -0.07 -6.73
C PHE A 165 13.69 1.13 -7.39
N VAL A 166 14.22 2.07 -6.62
CA VAL A 166 14.96 3.24 -7.11
C VAL A 166 16.25 2.82 -7.81
N ASP A 167 17.03 1.92 -7.20
CA ASP A 167 18.26 1.38 -7.78
C ASP A 167 18.00 0.72 -9.15
N ALA A 168 16.94 -0.07 -9.26
CA ALA A 168 16.57 -0.71 -10.51
C ALA A 168 16.08 0.30 -11.59
N TRP A 169 15.48 1.42 -11.18
CA TRP A 169 15.01 2.45 -12.09
C TRP A 169 16.13 3.35 -12.59
N GLU A 170 17.15 3.62 -11.80
CA GLU A 170 18.34 4.36 -12.22
C GLU A 170 19.11 3.58 -13.27
N ASP A 171 19.18 2.24 -13.19
CA ASP A 171 19.78 1.38 -14.21
C ASP A 171 19.02 1.35 -15.55
N PHE A 172 17.71 1.65 -15.55
CA PHE A 172 16.88 1.72 -16.76
C PHE A 172 16.86 3.11 -17.43
N SER A 173 17.37 4.15 -16.78
CA SER A 173 17.36 5.54 -17.27
C SER A 173 18.62 5.92 -18.04
N LEU A 174 19.53 4.97 -18.26
CA LEU A 174 20.70 5.08 -19.13
C LEU A 174 20.48 4.29 -20.42
#